data_ef2e21a9b49c36f41c04aab0389e6066
#
_entry.id   ef2e21a9b49c36f41c04aab0389e6066
#
_cell.length_a   1.000
_cell.length_b   1.000
_cell.length_c   1.000
_cell.angle_alpha   90.00
_cell.angle_beta   90.00
_cell.angle_gamma   90.00
#
_symmetry.space_group_name_H-M   'P 1'
#
loop_
_entity.id
_entity.type
_entity.pdbx_description
1 polymer ?
#
loop_
_entity_poly.entity_id
_entity_poly.type
_entity_poly.pdbx_seq_one_letter_code
_entity_poly.pdbx_strand_id
1 'polypeptide(L)'
;IGEGAATNPFNDIYETENMIIIGSNTTEGHPITADRIMHMTKRGTPLAVLDVRKISIGKSATDELVIPYEANLLILNMLAFVILSENIYNQEFIDTRCKNFETYKEGILNDPYANPDFLLGVDGYTELPDQIRTVARRYATKKSLIFWGLGVTEHLDGSKAVSAICDLALMTGNIGKTGR
;
A
#
# COMPACT_ATOMS: atom_id res chain seq x y z
N ILE A 1 -2.39 11.27 -10.62
CA ILE A 1 -3.40 12.09 -9.90
C ILE A 1 -3.18 13.59 -10.17
N GLY A 2 -1.95 14.01 -10.51
CA GLY A 2 -1.67 15.38 -10.93
C GLY A 2 -1.29 16.36 -9.81
N GLU A 3 -1.14 15.89 -8.59
CA GLU A 3 -0.70 16.69 -7.45
C GLU A 3 0.76 16.39 -7.09
N GLY A 4 1.52 17.44 -6.78
CA GLY A 4 2.92 17.33 -6.33
C GLY A 4 3.08 17.29 -4.79
N ALA A 5 2.01 17.10 -4.04
CA ALA A 5 1.99 17.12 -2.58
C ALA A 5 1.08 16.02 -2.03
N ALA A 6 1.03 15.89 -0.71
CA ALA A 6 0.10 14.98 -0.05
C ALA A 6 -1.35 15.29 -0.45
N THR A 7 -2.11 14.25 -0.78
CA THR A 7 -3.52 14.39 -1.19
C THR A 7 -4.46 14.68 -0.02
N ASN A 8 -4.01 14.42 1.20
CA ASN A 8 -4.81 14.50 2.40
C ASN A 8 -4.21 15.49 3.43
N PRO A 9 -5.02 16.24 4.17
CA PRO A 9 -4.56 16.97 5.34
C PRO A 9 -4.14 16.00 6.46
N PHE A 10 -3.21 16.42 7.32
CA PHE A 10 -2.71 15.57 8.42
C PHE A 10 -3.81 15.07 9.38
N ASN A 11 -4.92 15.78 9.49
CA ASN A 11 -6.02 15.38 10.36
C ASN A 11 -6.77 14.15 9.85
N ASP A 12 -6.66 13.82 8.56
CA ASP A 12 -7.27 12.62 8.00
C ASP A 12 -6.70 11.33 8.60
N ILE A 13 -5.50 11.39 9.19
CA ILE A 13 -4.91 10.27 9.95
C ILE A 13 -5.85 9.81 11.09
N TYR A 14 -6.59 10.75 11.70
CA TYR A 14 -7.50 10.43 12.82
C TYR A 14 -8.84 9.84 12.36
N GLU A 15 -9.15 9.91 11.08
CA GLU A 15 -10.40 9.44 10.48
C GLU A 15 -10.25 8.14 9.68
N THR A 16 -9.00 7.66 9.56
CA THR A 16 -8.71 6.44 8.80
C THR A 16 -8.96 5.17 9.62
N GLU A 17 -9.31 4.10 8.93
CA GLU A 17 -9.56 2.78 9.53
C GLU A 17 -8.42 1.79 9.30
N ASN A 18 -7.44 2.16 8.46
CA ASN A 18 -6.27 1.35 8.16
C ASN A 18 -5.15 2.21 7.56
N MET A 19 -3.91 1.85 7.82
CA MET A 19 -2.74 2.57 7.34
C MET A 19 -1.71 1.62 6.75
N ILE A 20 -1.06 2.06 5.67
CA ILE A 20 0.12 1.39 5.10
C ILE A 20 1.27 2.40 5.06
N ILE A 21 2.45 2.00 5.50
CA ILE A 21 3.72 2.70 5.27
C ILE A 21 4.56 1.82 4.35
N ILE A 22 5.08 2.38 3.27
CA ILE A 22 6.00 1.68 2.37
C ILE A 22 7.23 2.55 2.06
N GLY A 23 8.43 1.98 2.23
CA GLY A 23 9.70 2.62 1.91
C GLY A 23 9.91 3.97 2.61
N SER A 24 9.46 4.10 3.87
CA SER A 24 9.54 5.35 4.64
C SER A 24 9.91 5.10 6.10
N ASN A 25 11.10 5.54 6.50
CA ASN A 25 11.50 5.57 7.92
C ASN A 25 10.86 6.79 8.62
N THR A 26 9.54 6.71 8.79
CA THR A 26 8.69 7.82 9.21
C THR A 26 9.06 8.35 10.60
N THR A 27 9.53 7.51 11.51
CA THR A 27 9.96 7.92 12.86
C THR A 27 11.16 8.89 12.84
N GLU A 28 12.06 8.74 11.88
CA GLU A 28 13.24 9.58 11.75
C GLU A 28 13.00 10.76 10.80
N GLY A 29 12.40 10.49 9.62
CA GLY A 29 12.19 11.52 8.61
C GLY A 29 11.02 12.46 8.90
N HIS A 30 9.96 11.97 9.55
CA HIS A 30 8.71 12.71 9.79
C HIS A 30 8.13 12.41 11.18
N PRO A 31 8.82 12.76 12.29
CA PRO A 31 8.48 12.32 13.64
C PRO A 31 7.08 12.74 14.10
N ILE A 32 6.60 13.91 13.69
CA ILE A 32 5.24 14.37 14.01
C ILE A 32 4.17 13.50 13.33
N THR A 33 4.40 13.10 12.08
CA THR A 33 3.50 12.18 11.37
C THR A 33 3.55 10.79 12.02
N ALA A 34 4.74 10.31 12.36
CA ALA A 34 4.90 9.04 13.06
C ALA A 34 4.17 9.00 14.40
N ASP A 35 4.22 10.09 15.19
CA ASP A 35 3.51 10.17 16.47
C ASP A 35 2.00 10.06 16.28
N ARG A 36 1.42 10.75 15.29
CA ARG A 36 0.00 10.65 14.95
C ARG A 36 -0.38 9.22 14.52
N ILE A 37 0.41 8.59 13.68
CA ILE A 37 0.19 7.20 13.26
C ILE A 37 0.24 6.27 14.48
N MET A 38 1.27 6.37 15.31
CA MET A 38 1.41 5.57 16.53
C MET A 38 0.27 5.84 17.54
N HIS A 39 -0.24 7.05 17.60
CA HIS A 39 -1.43 7.35 18.40
C HIS A 39 -2.64 6.55 17.91
N MET A 40 -2.86 6.46 16.59
CA MET A 40 -3.96 5.70 16.02
C MET A 40 -3.77 4.18 16.18
N THR A 41 -2.55 3.67 16.06
CA THR A 41 -2.29 2.24 16.32
C THR A 41 -2.59 1.85 17.75
N LYS A 42 -2.25 2.70 18.74
CA LYS A 42 -2.61 2.48 20.15
C LYS A 42 -4.13 2.45 20.37
N ARG A 43 -4.91 3.08 19.50
CA ARG A 43 -6.38 3.05 19.51
C ARG A 43 -6.99 1.87 18.74
N GLY A 44 -6.15 1.02 18.18
CA GLY A 44 -6.56 -0.18 17.48
C GLY A 44 -6.67 -0.04 15.95
N THR A 45 -6.27 1.11 15.37
CA THR A 45 -6.21 1.24 13.91
C THR A 45 -5.04 0.40 13.37
N PRO A 46 -5.29 -0.58 12.48
CA PRO A 46 -4.24 -1.40 11.92
C PRO A 46 -3.22 -0.58 11.10
N LEU A 47 -1.96 -0.98 11.22
CA LEU A 47 -0.86 -0.43 10.46
C LEU A 47 -0.07 -1.57 9.82
N ALA A 48 0.14 -1.54 8.52
CA ALA A 48 1.11 -2.36 7.82
C ALA A 48 2.36 -1.52 7.49
N VAL A 49 3.54 -2.06 7.78
CA VAL A 49 4.82 -1.44 7.44
C VAL A 49 5.57 -2.36 6.49
N LEU A 50 5.87 -1.84 5.30
CA LEU A 50 6.59 -2.54 4.23
C LEU A 50 7.93 -1.83 4.00
N ASP A 51 9.02 -2.49 4.36
CA ASP A 51 10.36 -1.93 4.18
C ASP A 51 11.36 -3.06 3.93
N VAL A 52 12.51 -2.75 3.36
CA VAL A 52 13.61 -3.72 3.15
C VAL A 52 14.29 -4.14 4.46
N ARG A 53 13.99 -3.46 5.54
CA ARG A 53 14.53 -3.72 6.89
C ARG A 53 13.49 -3.40 7.95
N LYS A 54 13.65 -3.96 9.13
CA LYS A 54 12.86 -3.56 10.30
C LYS A 54 13.20 -2.13 10.70
N ILE A 55 12.18 -1.28 10.84
CA ILE A 55 12.29 0.12 11.23
C ILE A 55 11.52 0.39 12.53
N SER A 56 11.82 1.51 13.20
CA SER A 56 11.30 1.79 14.55
C SER A 56 9.77 1.79 14.62
N ILE A 57 9.08 2.30 13.60
CA ILE A 57 7.61 2.35 13.56
C ILE A 57 6.99 0.95 13.40
N GLY A 58 7.73 -0.01 12.84
CA GLY A 58 7.31 -1.42 12.71
C GLY A 58 6.94 -2.06 14.04
N LYS A 59 7.56 -1.62 15.17
CA LYS A 59 7.21 -2.09 16.51
C LYS A 59 5.76 -1.76 16.92
N SER A 60 5.14 -0.80 16.26
CA SER A 60 3.73 -0.41 16.46
C SER A 60 2.82 -0.96 15.38
N ALA A 61 3.36 -1.68 14.40
CA ALA A 61 2.60 -2.23 13.29
C ALA A 61 1.80 -3.46 13.70
N THR A 62 0.66 -3.63 13.06
CA THR A 62 -0.11 -4.89 13.07
C THR A 62 0.60 -5.93 12.22
N ASP A 63 1.16 -5.48 11.09
CA ASP A 63 1.92 -6.30 10.14
C ASP A 63 3.21 -5.58 9.76
N GLU A 64 4.36 -6.19 10.05
CA GLU A 64 5.66 -5.73 9.62
C GLU A 64 6.19 -6.69 8.55
N LEU A 65 6.21 -6.22 7.28
CA LEU A 65 6.66 -6.98 6.13
C LEU A 65 8.06 -6.53 5.73
N VAL A 66 9.04 -7.41 5.91
CA VAL A 66 10.38 -7.17 5.36
C VAL A 66 10.36 -7.68 3.92
N ILE A 67 10.42 -6.76 2.97
CA ILE A 67 10.33 -7.04 1.54
C ILE A 67 11.73 -7.13 0.89
N PRO A 68 11.88 -7.85 -0.23
CA PRO A 68 13.15 -7.88 -0.95
C PRO A 68 13.59 -6.47 -1.40
N TYR A 69 14.91 -6.25 -1.46
CA TYR A 69 15.47 -5.02 -2.01
C TYR A 69 14.98 -4.80 -3.46
N GLU A 70 14.68 -3.57 -3.81
CA GLU A 70 14.11 -3.16 -5.12
C GLU A 70 12.73 -3.76 -5.46
N ALA A 71 12.05 -4.43 -4.53
CA ALA A 71 10.77 -5.10 -4.80
C ALA A 71 9.53 -4.21 -4.59
N ASN A 72 9.66 -2.89 -4.39
CA ASN A 72 8.50 -2.03 -4.11
C ASN A 72 7.40 -2.16 -5.18
N LEU A 73 7.75 -2.05 -6.46
CA LEU A 73 6.78 -2.18 -7.55
C LEU A 73 6.16 -3.57 -7.58
N LEU A 74 6.97 -4.62 -7.40
CA LEU A 74 6.50 -6.00 -7.35
C LEU A 74 5.46 -6.20 -6.24
N ILE A 75 5.76 -5.75 -5.02
CA ILE A 75 4.85 -5.87 -3.87
C ILE A 75 3.56 -5.07 -4.08
N LEU A 76 3.64 -3.87 -4.65
CA LEU A 76 2.46 -3.07 -4.99
C LEU A 76 1.59 -3.77 -6.04
N ASN A 77 2.19 -4.39 -7.06
CA ASN A 77 1.47 -5.19 -8.04
C ASN A 77 0.87 -6.45 -7.42
N MET A 78 1.53 -7.08 -6.45
CA MET A 78 0.97 -8.22 -5.71
C MET A 78 -0.25 -7.81 -4.87
N LEU A 79 -0.23 -6.64 -4.22
CA LEU A 79 -1.41 -6.09 -3.55
C LEU A 79 -2.56 -5.89 -4.55
N ALA A 80 -2.26 -5.31 -5.72
CA ALA A 80 -3.23 -5.11 -6.79
C ALA A 80 -3.79 -6.45 -7.30
N PHE A 81 -2.94 -7.45 -7.53
CA PHE A 81 -3.35 -8.78 -7.96
C PHE A 81 -4.38 -9.39 -7.00
N VAL A 82 -4.13 -9.35 -5.71
CA VAL A 82 -5.08 -9.87 -4.71
C VAL A 82 -6.42 -9.15 -4.78
N ILE A 83 -6.41 -7.82 -4.84
CA ILE A 83 -7.64 -7.00 -4.92
C ILE A 83 -8.44 -7.33 -6.18
N LEU A 84 -7.75 -7.49 -7.31
CA LEU A 84 -8.37 -7.76 -8.62
C LEU A 84 -8.87 -9.20 -8.74
N SER A 85 -8.08 -10.18 -8.32
CA SER A 85 -8.42 -11.62 -8.39
C SER A 85 -9.58 -11.98 -7.46
N GLU A 86 -9.67 -11.32 -6.30
CA GLU A 86 -10.75 -11.50 -5.33
C GLU A 86 -11.97 -10.60 -5.60
N ASN A 87 -11.91 -9.71 -6.60
CA ASN A 87 -12.97 -8.75 -6.96
C ASN A 87 -13.41 -7.86 -5.79
N ILE A 88 -12.46 -7.42 -4.95
CA ILE A 88 -12.72 -6.54 -3.80
C ILE A 88 -12.39 -5.08 -4.08
N TYR A 89 -12.41 -4.65 -5.33
CA TYR A 89 -12.26 -3.27 -5.78
C TYR A 89 -13.60 -2.51 -5.76
N ASN A 90 -13.56 -1.19 -5.85
CA ASN A 90 -14.75 -0.33 -5.83
C ASN A 90 -15.25 -0.06 -7.27
N GLN A 91 -16.15 -0.91 -7.76
CA GLN A 91 -16.68 -0.79 -9.14
C GLN A 91 -17.35 0.56 -9.39
N GLU A 92 -18.15 1.08 -8.46
CA GLU A 92 -18.84 2.36 -8.62
C GLU A 92 -17.85 3.52 -8.80
N PHE A 93 -16.77 3.52 -8.02
CA PHE A 93 -15.71 4.54 -8.15
C PHE A 93 -14.98 4.41 -9.49
N ILE A 94 -14.68 3.18 -9.91
CA ILE A 94 -14.01 2.90 -11.17
C ILE A 94 -14.85 3.40 -12.35
N ASP A 95 -16.12 3.04 -12.41
CA ASP A 95 -17.03 3.40 -13.51
C ASP A 95 -17.19 4.92 -13.66
N THR A 96 -17.11 5.65 -12.53
CA THR A 96 -17.35 7.10 -12.53
C THR A 96 -16.08 7.92 -12.65
N ARG A 97 -14.90 7.39 -12.28
CA ARG A 97 -13.68 8.17 -12.08
C ARG A 97 -12.43 7.62 -12.79
N CYS A 98 -12.46 6.37 -13.23
CA CYS A 98 -11.29 5.73 -13.83
C CYS A 98 -11.49 5.50 -15.33
N LYS A 99 -10.35 5.38 -16.04
CA LYS A 99 -10.31 4.97 -17.46
C LYS A 99 -9.36 3.79 -17.60
N ASN A 100 -9.55 2.98 -18.63
CA ASN A 100 -8.68 1.87 -18.99
C ASN A 100 -8.54 0.79 -17.88
N PHE A 101 -9.53 0.67 -17.00
CA PHE A 101 -9.47 -0.26 -15.87
C PHE A 101 -9.34 -1.72 -16.33
N GLU A 102 -10.07 -2.14 -17.35
CA GLU A 102 -10.01 -3.52 -17.84
C GLU A 102 -8.62 -3.86 -18.40
N THR A 103 -7.99 -2.94 -19.14
CA THR A 103 -6.62 -3.12 -19.64
C THR A 103 -5.61 -3.26 -18.50
N TYR A 104 -5.75 -2.44 -17.45
CA TYR A 104 -4.94 -2.52 -16.25
C TYR A 104 -5.14 -3.85 -15.53
N LYS A 105 -6.41 -4.25 -15.32
CA LYS A 105 -6.78 -5.51 -14.67
C LYS A 105 -6.21 -6.71 -15.41
N GLU A 106 -6.37 -6.77 -16.72
CA GLU A 106 -5.79 -7.83 -17.56
C GLU A 106 -4.26 -7.86 -17.45
N GLY A 107 -3.61 -6.69 -17.47
CA GLY A 107 -2.16 -6.58 -17.32
C GLY A 107 -1.66 -7.17 -16.01
N ILE A 108 -2.28 -6.82 -14.89
CA ILE A 108 -1.88 -7.32 -13.56
C ILE A 108 -2.20 -8.81 -13.41
N LEU A 109 -3.39 -9.28 -13.83
CA LEU A 109 -3.79 -10.68 -13.65
C LEU A 109 -2.99 -11.65 -14.53
N ASN A 110 -2.47 -11.19 -15.68
CA ASN A 110 -1.63 -11.98 -16.57
C ASN A 110 -0.12 -11.86 -16.28
N ASP A 111 0.28 -11.00 -15.36
CA ASP A 111 1.68 -10.90 -14.93
C ASP A 111 2.01 -12.06 -13.97
N PRO A 112 2.90 -13.01 -14.37
CA PRO A 112 3.23 -14.16 -13.53
C PRO A 112 3.93 -13.77 -12.21
N TYR A 113 4.51 -12.58 -12.14
CA TYR A 113 5.19 -12.07 -10.96
C TYR A 113 4.24 -11.35 -10.00
N ALA A 114 3.07 -10.91 -10.46
CA ALA A 114 2.10 -10.21 -9.62
C ALA A 114 1.34 -11.15 -8.66
N ASN A 115 1.31 -12.45 -8.91
CA ASN A 115 0.75 -13.40 -7.95
C ASN A 115 1.69 -13.55 -6.74
N PRO A 116 1.22 -13.28 -5.50
CA PRO A 116 2.05 -13.45 -4.29
C PRO A 116 2.71 -14.83 -4.15
N ASP A 117 2.12 -15.89 -4.71
CA ASP A 117 2.69 -17.24 -4.67
C ASP A 117 4.05 -17.37 -5.36
N PHE A 118 4.42 -16.41 -6.22
CA PHE A 118 5.77 -16.31 -6.75
C PHE A 118 6.84 -16.29 -5.65
N LEU A 119 6.54 -15.68 -4.51
CA LEU A 119 7.49 -15.57 -3.39
C LEU A 119 7.64 -16.86 -2.58
N LEU A 120 6.77 -17.85 -2.75
CA LEU A 120 6.93 -19.18 -2.12
C LEU A 120 8.21 -19.89 -2.56
N GLY A 121 8.68 -19.58 -3.77
CA GLY A 121 9.94 -20.11 -4.31
C GLY A 121 11.19 -19.29 -3.94
N VAL A 122 11.04 -18.21 -3.15
CA VAL A 122 12.13 -17.31 -2.81
C VAL A 122 12.53 -17.50 -1.34
N ASP A 123 13.76 -17.93 -1.12
CA ASP A 123 14.29 -18.19 0.22
C ASP A 123 14.17 -16.95 1.12
N GLY A 124 13.66 -17.17 2.33
CA GLY A 124 13.47 -16.12 3.34
C GLY A 124 12.18 -15.32 3.22
N TYR A 125 11.31 -15.60 2.21
CA TYR A 125 10.06 -14.85 1.99
C TYR A 125 8.80 -15.73 1.93
N THR A 126 8.86 -16.96 2.42
CA THR A 126 7.76 -17.95 2.35
C THR A 126 6.50 -17.54 3.10
N GLU A 127 6.59 -16.66 4.10
CA GLU A 127 5.42 -16.14 4.85
C GLU A 127 4.84 -14.86 4.21
N LEU A 128 5.59 -14.21 3.34
CA LEU A 128 5.23 -12.91 2.76
C LEU A 128 3.96 -12.96 1.90
N PRO A 129 3.67 -14.03 1.12
CA PRO A 129 2.43 -14.14 0.35
C PRO A 129 1.16 -13.97 1.19
N ASP A 130 1.07 -14.63 2.33
CA ASP A 130 -0.11 -14.55 3.19
C ASP A 130 -0.22 -13.19 3.90
N GLN A 131 0.91 -12.59 4.26
CA GLN A 131 0.95 -11.23 4.79
C GLN A 131 0.47 -10.22 3.74
N ILE A 132 0.93 -10.33 2.48
CA ILE A 132 0.48 -9.49 1.36
C ILE A 132 -1.03 -9.62 1.16
N ARG A 133 -1.59 -10.83 1.15
CA ARG A 133 -3.04 -11.06 1.02
C ARG A 133 -3.81 -10.39 2.16
N THR A 134 -3.32 -10.51 3.38
CA THR A 134 -3.94 -9.91 4.56
C THR A 134 -3.97 -8.39 4.46
N VAL A 135 -2.85 -7.77 4.08
CA VAL A 135 -2.74 -6.33 3.90
C VAL A 135 -3.62 -5.84 2.76
N ALA A 136 -3.62 -6.53 1.61
CA ALA A 136 -4.42 -6.18 0.43
C ALA A 136 -5.92 -6.18 0.72
N ARG A 137 -6.43 -7.25 1.35
CA ARG A 137 -7.84 -7.38 1.72
C ARG A 137 -8.27 -6.27 2.69
N ARG A 138 -7.43 -5.97 3.68
CA ARG A 138 -7.71 -4.91 4.64
C ARG A 138 -7.69 -3.54 4.00
N TYR A 139 -6.73 -3.27 3.11
CA TYR A 139 -6.64 -2.01 2.37
C TYR A 139 -7.87 -1.78 1.48
N ALA A 140 -8.33 -2.80 0.79
CA ALA A 140 -9.45 -2.69 -0.13
C ALA A 140 -10.81 -2.51 0.55
N THR A 141 -10.98 -3.06 1.76
CA THR A 141 -12.27 -3.10 2.46
C THR A 141 -12.48 -2.01 3.51
N LYS A 142 -11.44 -1.21 3.79
CA LYS A 142 -11.47 -0.16 4.81
C LYS A 142 -11.12 1.21 4.23
N LYS A 143 -11.47 2.27 4.94
CA LYS A 143 -10.90 3.60 4.68
C LYS A 143 -9.40 3.52 4.99
N SER A 144 -8.59 3.67 3.98
CA SER A 144 -7.16 3.41 4.08
C SER A 144 -6.32 4.56 3.57
N LEU A 145 -5.22 4.85 4.27
CA LEU A 145 -4.18 5.78 3.86
C LEU A 145 -2.89 5.02 3.53
N ILE A 146 -2.19 5.44 2.48
CA ILE A 146 -0.84 4.98 2.16
C ILE A 146 0.14 6.14 2.37
N PHE A 147 1.19 5.89 3.13
CA PHE A 147 2.33 6.78 3.33
C PHE A 147 3.55 6.17 2.66
N TRP A 148 4.23 6.92 1.82
CA TRP A 148 5.47 6.45 1.21
C TRP A 148 6.57 7.50 1.31
N GLY A 149 7.81 7.07 1.17
CA GLY A 149 8.98 7.93 1.22
C GLY A 149 9.96 7.66 0.07
N LEU A 150 11.16 8.16 0.22
CA LEU A 150 12.24 8.05 -0.76
C LEU A 150 12.60 6.60 -1.10
N GLY A 151 12.38 5.67 -0.15
CA GLY A 151 12.56 4.24 -0.40
C GLY A 151 11.69 3.65 -1.50
N VAL A 152 10.61 4.35 -1.93
CA VAL A 152 9.81 3.98 -3.11
C VAL A 152 10.28 4.72 -4.35
N THR A 153 10.64 6.01 -4.22
CA THR A 153 10.87 6.89 -5.37
C THR A 153 12.30 6.90 -5.88
N GLU A 154 13.28 6.60 -5.04
CA GLU A 154 14.72 6.62 -5.40
C GLU A 154 15.20 5.26 -5.96
N HIS A 155 14.44 4.72 -6.91
CA HIS A 155 14.74 3.49 -7.65
C HIS A 155 14.52 3.69 -9.15
N LEU A 156 15.09 2.81 -9.98
CA LEU A 156 14.91 2.85 -11.44
C LEU A 156 13.43 2.82 -11.83
N ASP A 157 12.61 2.06 -11.12
CA ASP A 157 11.17 1.94 -11.32
C ASP A 157 10.34 2.84 -10.37
N GLY A 158 10.96 3.82 -9.71
CA GLY A 158 10.29 4.68 -8.72
C GLY A 158 9.02 5.35 -9.25
N SER A 159 9.05 5.89 -10.48
CA SER A 159 7.86 6.49 -11.10
C SER A 159 6.73 5.46 -11.31
N LYS A 160 7.07 4.22 -11.69
CA LYS A 160 6.08 3.13 -11.84
C LYS A 160 5.52 2.71 -10.49
N ALA A 161 6.36 2.63 -9.45
CA ALA A 161 5.93 2.31 -8.10
C ALA A 161 4.95 3.36 -7.55
N VAL A 162 5.21 4.66 -7.77
CA VAL A 162 4.26 5.73 -7.42
C VAL A 162 2.95 5.59 -8.20
N SER A 163 3.02 5.28 -9.51
CA SER A 163 1.80 5.01 -10.30
C SER A 163 1.02 3.82 -9.73
N ALA A 164 1.68 2.74 -9.34
CA ALA A 164 1.03 1.59 -8.72
C ALA A 164 0.34 1.94 -7.37
N ILE A 165 0.92 2.84 -6.56
CA ILE A 165 0.24 3.37 -5.36
C ILE A 165 -1.03 4.13 -5.76
N CYS A 166 -0.95 4.96 -6.80
CA CYS A 166 -2.13 5.68 -7.31
C CYS A 166 -3.20 4.72 -7.82
N ASP A 167 -2.82 3.66 -8.54
CA ASP A 167 -3.73 2.66 -9.06
C ASP A 167 -4.44 1.89 -7.92
N LEU A 168 -3.72 1.55 -6.86
CA LEU A 168 -4.31 0.97 -5.64
C LEU A 168 -5.37 1.89 -5.03
N ALA A 169 -5.07 3.19 -4.91
CA ALA A 169 -6.01 4.17 -4.35
C ALA A 169 -7.24 4.35 -5.25
N LEU A 170 -7.05 4.40 -6.57
CA LEU A 170 -8.14 4.56 -7.55
C LEU A 170 -9.04 3.32 -7.59
N MET A 171 -8.47 2.10 -7.67
CA MET A 171 -9.30 0.90 -7.78
C MET A 171 -10.11 0.61 -6.51
N THR A 172 -9.66 1.09 -5.35
CA THR A 172 -10.37 0.88 -4.08
C THR A 172 -11.23 2.08 -3.66
N GLY A 173 -11.10 3.22 -4.36
CA GLY A 173 -11.75 4.47 -3.98
C GLY A 173 -11.18 5.08 -2.69
N ASN A 174 -9.96 4.71 -2.31
CA ASN A 174 -9.24 5.27 -1.18
C ASN A 174 -8.57 6.60 -1.55
N ILE A 175 -9.35 7.53 -2.08
CA ILE A 175 -8.91 8.86 -2.51
C ILE A 175 -10.06 9.86 -2.51
N GLY A 176 -9.76 11.13 -2.22
CA GLY A 176 -10.67 12.25 -2.38
C GLY A 176 -11.80 12.34 -1.34
N LYS A 177 -11.69 11.61 -0.25
CA LYS A 177 -12.61 11.67 0.91
C LYS A 177 -11.80 11.63 2.20
N THR A 178 -12.34 12.19 3.27
CA THR A 178 -11.70 12.21 4.60
C THR A 178 -11.31 10.81 5.07
N GLY A 179 -10.05 10.65 5.46
CA GLY A 179 -9.50 9.38 5.97
C GLY A 179 -9.14 8.36 4.89
N ARG A 180 -9.18 8.77 3.61
CA ARG A 180 -8.80 7.92 2.46
C ARG A 180 -8.45 8.71 1.20
#